data_5572fe3847993d103bb131f8d753e15f
#
_entry.id   5572fe3847993d103bb131f8d753e15f
#
_cell.length_a   1.000
_cell.length_b   1.000
_cell.length_c   1.000
_cell.angle_alpha   90.00
_cell.angle_beta   90.00
_cell.angle_gamma   90.00
#
_symmetry.space_group_name_H-M   'P 1'
#
loop_
_entity.id
_entity.type
_entity.pdbx_description
1 polymer ?
#
loop_
_entity_poly.entity_id
_entity_poly.type
_entity_poly.pdbx_seq_one_letter_code
_entity_poly.pdbx_strand_id
1 'polypeptide(L)'
;MNKKRATELAIISNKVRKNALTGVYNAKSGHPGGSLSVADVLTLLYFEVMNIDPKNPKMPDRDRFVLSKGHTAPALYGVLAERGFFPAEDMATLRDINSYLQGHPDMNKVPGIDMSTGSLGQGVSVAGGMALCAKLDNKDYRVYSVLGDGELEEGQVWEQAMFAPHYKLDNLTIFVDFNGLQIDGDITKVMNPTPIDKKFEAFGWNVIVTDAHDFEALYDAVEAAKACKGKPTAVIMKSVKGKNVSFMENEAKWHGSAPNEEQYNQAIRELDAKIAELEAAL
;
A
#
# COMPACT_ATOMS: atom_id res chain seq x y z
N MET A 1 13.18 -1.41 14.81
CA MET A 1 12.81 0.03 14.95
C MET A 1 12.64 0.37 16.42
N ASN A 2 12.83 1.61 16.88
CA ASN A 2 12.51 1.96 18.27
C ASN A 2 11.08 2.53 18.38
N LYS A 3 10.50 2.46 19.59
CA LYS A 3 9.12 2.85 19.88
C LYS A 3 8.81 4.31 19.51
N LYS A 4 9.75 5.24 19.76
CA LYS A 4 9.58 6.65 19.39
C LYS A 4 9.38 6.80 17.88
N ARG A 5 10.24 6.16 17.07
CA ARG A 5 10.13 6.20 15.61
C ARG A 5 8.84 5.55 15.11
N ALA A 6 8.43 4.44 15.70
CA ALA A 6 7.15 3.80 15.41
C ALA A 6 5.96 4.76 15.64
N THR A 7 5.98 5.51 16.74
CA THR A 7 4.95 6.52 17.05
C THR A 7 4.98 7.68 16.04
N GLU A 8 6.15 8.19 15.65
CA GLU A 8 6.28 9.22 14.60
C GLU A 8 5.66 8.76 13.28
N LEU A 9 5.93 7.51 12.87
CA LEU A 9 5.35 6.93 11.66
C LEU A 9 3.83 6.74 11.79
N ALA A 10 3.34 6.37 12.97
CA ALA A 10 1.90 6.25 13.22
C ALA A 10 1.18 7.61 13.10
N ILE A 11 1.81 8.71 13.51
CA ILE A 11 1.29 10.07 13.29
C ILE A 11 1.20 10.37 11.79
N ILE A 12 2.27 10.10 11.04
CA ILE A 12 2.31 10.34 9.59
C ILE A 12 1.25 9.49 8.88
N SER A 13 1.09 8.22 9.25
CA SER A 13 0.10 7.35 8.62
C SER A 13 -1.35 7.83 8.83
N ASN A 14 -1.64 8.46 9.98
CA ASN A 14 -2.95 9.08 10.20
C ASN A 14 -3.14 10.36 9.36
N LYS A 15 -2.07 11.12 9.09
CA LYS A 15 -2.11 12.23 8.12
C LYS A 15 -2.36 11.72 6.70
N VAL A 16 -1.73 10.62 6.30
CA VAL A 16 -1.98 9.92 5.03
C VAL A 16 -3.46 9.50 4.91
N ARG A 17 -4.05 8.94 5.98
CA ARG A 17 -5.47 8.60 6.03
C ARG A 17 -6.36 9.83 5.85
N LYS A 18 -6.05 10.95 6.51
CA LYS A 18 -6.78 12.22 6.34
C LYS A 18 -6.74 12.71 4.89
N ASN A 19 -5.57 12.71 4.27
CA ASN A 19 -5.39 13.11 2.88
C ASN A 19 -6.20 12.23 1.93
N ALA A 20 -6.14 10.91 2.12
CA ALA A 20 -6.92 9.97 1.33
C ALA A 20 -8.43 10.20 1.45
N LEU A 21 -8.95 10.40 2.67
CA LEU A 21 -10.36 10.70 2.92
C LEU A 21 -10.78 12.06 2.35
N THR A 22 -9.93 13.08 2.45
CA THR A 22 -10.18 14.41 1.89
C THR A 22 -10.34 14.32 0.37
N GLY A 23 -9.44 13.61 -0.31
CA GLY A 23 -9.54 13.39 -1.75
C GLY A 23 -10.83 12.66 -2.14
N VAL A 24 -11.14 11.55 -1.47
CA VAL A 24 -12.35 10.75 -1.74
C VAL A 24 -13.64 11.54 -1.46
N TYR A 25 -13.67 12.31 -0.37
CA TYR A 25 -14.82 13.15 -0.02
C TYR A 25 -15.08 14.24 -1.06
N ASN A 26 -14.05 14.98 -1.48
CA ASN A 26 -14.19 16.04 -2.48
C ASN A 26 -14.61 15.47 -3.84
N ALA A 27 -13.99 14.36 -4.25
CA ALA A 27 -14.32 13.67 -5.49
C ALA A 27 -15.73 13.06 -5.52
N LYS A 28 -16.39 12.89 -4.37
CA LYS A 28 -17.63 12.12 -4.20
C LYS A 28 -17.52 10.68 -4.76
N SER A 29 -16.31 10.19 -4.88
CA SER A 29 -15.96 8.91 -5.51
C SER A 29 -14.58 8.44 -5.06
N GLY A 30 -14.38 7.14 -4.87
CA GLY A 30 -13.09 6.55 -4.54
C GLY A 30 -13.20 5.35 -3.59
N HIS A 31 -12.05 4.87 -3.14
CA HIS A 31 -11.95 3.63 -2.38
C HIS A 31 -11.35 3.89 -0.99
N PRO A 32 -12.13 4.41 -0.02
CA PRO A 32 -11.58 4.77 1.30
C PRO A 32 -11.15 3.55 2.11
N GLY A 33 -11.97 2.49 2.19
CA GLY A 33 -11.69 1.36 3.08
C GLY A 33 -10.33 0.72 2.87
N GLY A 34 -10.00 0.38 1.61
CA GLY A 34 -8.71 -0.20 1.25
C GLY A 34 -7.55 0.81 1.28
N SER A 35 -7.84 2.11 1.16
CA SER A 35 -6.83 3.17 1.33
C SER A 35 -6.43 3.32 2.80
N LEU A 36 -7.39 3.24 3.71
CA LEU A 36 -7.12 3.34 5.15
C LEU A 36 -6.35 2.11 5.68
N SER A 37 -6.58 0.90 5.14
CA SER A 37 -5.88 -0.31 5.58
C SER A 37 -4.39 -0.30 5.26
N VAL A 38 -3.99 0.27 4.09
CA VAL A 38 -2.59 0.22 3.62
C VAL A 38 -1.75 1.43 4.02
N ALA A 39 -2.32 2.41 4.70
CA ALA A 39 -1.62 3.65 5.05
C ALA A 39 -0.35 3.40 5.88
N ASP A 40 -0.34 2.41 6.78
CA ASP A 40 0.81 2.12 7.63
C ASP A 40 1.98 1.53 6.84
N VAL A 41 1.74 0.51 6.01
CA VAL A 41 2.80 -0.07 5.17
C VAL A 41 3.34 0.94 4.16
N LEU A 42 2.48 1.77 3.55
CA LEU A 42 2.94 2.84 2.66
C LEU A 42 3.81 3.85 3.41
N THR A 43 3.38 4.26 4.60
CA THR A 43 4.16 5.19 5.43
C THR A 43 5.51 4.59 5.80
N LEU A 44 5.55 3.33 6.25
CA LEU A 44 6.82 2.65 6.55
C LEU A 44 7.75 2.64 5.34
N LEU A 45 7.25 2.26 4.16
CA LEU A 45 8.06 2.17 2.95
C LEU A 45 8.62 3.53 2.54
N TYR A 46 7.81 4.57 2.49
CA TYR A 46 8.20 5.88 1.98
C TYR A 46 9.01 6.74 2.97
N PHE A 47 8.88 6.50 4.28
CA PHE A 47 9.54 7.32 5.31
C PHE A 47 10.72 6.64 6.02
N GLU A 48 10.84 5.30 5.90
CA GLU A 48 11.87 4.57 6.65
C GLU A 48 12.66 3.59 5.78
N VAL A 49 12.05 2.96 4.77
CA VAL A 49 12.61 1.79 4.10
C VAL A 49 13.24 2.12 2.76
N MET A 50 12.52 2.84 1.90
CA MET A 50 12.89 3.02 0.50
C MET A 50 13.95 4.09 0.30
N ASN A 51 14.94 3.80 -0.52
CA ASN A 51 15.88 4.79 -1.03
C ASN A 51 15.20 5.63 -2.12
N ILE A 52 14.64 6.76 -1.73
CA ILE A 52 13.91 7.69 -2.61
C ILE A 52 14.22 9.14 -2.23
N ASP A 53 14.15 10.04 -3.22
CA ASP A 53 14.26 11.48 -3.02
C ASP A 53 13.09 12.20 -3.71
N PRO A 54 12.19 12.86 -2.95
CA PRO A 54 11.08 13.61 -3.54
C PRO A 54 11.52 14.75 -4.46
N LYS A 55 12.74 15.31 -4.24
CA LYS A 55 13.32 16.35 -5.10
C LYS A 55 13.90 15.80 -6.40
N ASN A 56 14.16 14.48 -6.44
CA ASN A 56 14.62 13.77 -7.63
C ASN A 56 13.80 12.49 -7.85
N PRO A 57 12.49 12.61 -8.20
CA PRO A 57 11.59 11.47 -8.32
C PRO A 57 11.97 10.49 -9.44
N LYS A 58 12.87 10.88 -10.34
CA LYS A 58 13.37 10.05 -11.44
C LYS A 58 14.79 9.53 -11.20
N MET A 59 15.31 9.58 -9.98
CA MET A 59 16.62 9.03 -9.62
C MET A 59 16.76 7.58 -10.12
N PRO A 60 17.78 7.25 -10.94
CA PRO A 60 17.87 5.93 -11.60
C PRO A 60 17.99 4.74 -10.64
N ASP A 61 18.71 4.95 -9.54
CA ASP A 61 19.06 3.90 -8.59
C ASP A 61 18.15 3.89 -7.35
N ARG A 62 17.01 4.62 -7.39
CA ARG A 62 16.02 4.58 -6.31
C ARG A 62 15.29 3.24 -6.27
N ASP A 63 14.79 2.87 -5.12
CA ASP A 63 13.85 1.75 -5.00
C ASP A 63 12.56 2.01 -5.80
N ARG A 64 11.85 0.96 -6.17
CA ARG A 64 10.61 1.00 -6.95
C ARG A 64 9.44 0.55 -6.09
N PHE A 65 8.31 1.20 -6.30
CA PHE A 65 7.05 0.82 -5.64
C PHE A 65 5.91 0.69 -6.67
N VAL A 66 5.22 -0.44 -6.64
CA VAL A 66 4.06 -0.69 -7.48
C VAL A 66 2.83 -0.96 -6.61
N LEU A 67 1.85 -0.06 -6.65
CA LEU A 67 0.56 -0.29 -6.01
C LEU A 67 -0.29 -1.21 -6.91
N SER A 68 -0.20 -2.52 -6.75
CA SER A 68 -0.91 -3.49 -7.59
C SER A 68 -2.43 -3.34 -7.45
N LYS A 69 -2.94 -3.18 -6.20
CA LYS A 69 -4.32 -2.77 -5.92
C LYS A 69 -4.54 -1.27 -6.22
N GLY A 70 -4.43 -0.88 -7.48
CA GLY A 70 -4.38 0.52 -7.93
C GLY A 70 -5.58 1.38 -7.52
N HIS A 71 -6.72 0.78 -7.18
CA HIS A 71 -7.89 1.49 -6.69
C HIS A 71 -7.66 2.19 -5.34
N THR A 72 -6.64 1.80 -4.56
CA THR A 72 -6.24 2.48 -3.32
C THR A 72 -5.25 3.63 -3.57
N ALA A 73 -5.23 4.18 -4.78
CA ALA A 73 -4.49 5.39 -5.15
C ALA A 73 -4.62 6.56 -4.15
N PRO A 74 -5.78 6.82 -3.51
CA PRO A 74 -5.87 7.89 -2.51
C PRO A 74 -4.84 7.79 -1.39
N ALA A 75 -4.54 6.58 -0.90
CA ALA A 75 -3.50 6.38 0.12
C ALA A 75 -2.09 6.59 -0.44
N LEU A 76 -1.82 6.10 -1.66
CA LEU A 76 -0.53 6.33 -2.32
C LEU A 76 -0.30 7.82 -2.58
N TYR A 77 -1.29 8.54 -3.05
CA TYR A 77 -1.19 9.99 -3.22
C TYR A 77 -1.00 10.70 -1.87
N GLY A 78 -1.73 10.27 -0.84
CA GLY A 78 -1.56 10.81 0.51
C GLY A 78 -0.14 10.66 1.04
N VAL A 79 0.49 9.49 0.88
CA VAL A 79 1.87 9.28 1.33
C VAL A 79 2.89 10.04 0.48
N LEU A 80 2.67 10.16 -0.84
CA LEU A 80 3.52 10.96 -1.73
C LEU A 80 3.45 12.46 -1.36
N ALA A 81 2.26 12.97 -1.08
CA ALA A 81 2.06 14.34 -0.61
C ALA A 81 2.78 14.60 0.72
N GLU A 82 2.57 13.76 1.74
CA GLU A 82 3.25 13.87 3.04
C GLU A 82 4.77 13.74 2.90
N ARG A 83 5.25 12.97 1.93
CA ARG A 83 6.69 12.82 1.66
C ARG A 83 7.28 14.00 0.89
N GLY A 84 6.43 14.87 0.31
CA GLY A 84 6.83 16.08 -0.37
C GLY A 84 7.09 15.93 -1.88
N PHE A 85 6.47 14.94 -2.54
CA PHE A 85 6.51 14.82 -4.01
C PHE A 85 5.64 15.88 -4.70
N PHE A 86 4.58 16.32 -4.04
CA PHE A 86 3.68 17.40 -4.47
C PHE A 86 2.95 18.00 -3.25
N PRO A 87 2.32 19.18 -3.40
CA PRO A 87 1.60 19.83 -2.29
C PRO A 87 0.42 18.99 -1.78
N ALA A 88 0.24 18.90 -0.46
CA ALA A 88 -0.85 18.13 0.14
C ALA A 88 -2.24 18.69 -0.20
N GLU A 89 -2.32 19.98 -0.48
CA GLU A 89 -3.54 20.67 -0.88
C GLU A 89 -4.12 20.11 -2.18
N ASP A 90 -3.29 19.57 -3.08
CA ASP A 90 -3.69 18.99 -4.35
C ASP A 90 -4.57 17.74 -4.16
N MET A 91 -4.51 17.10 -2.98
CA MET A 91 -5.41 15.98 -2.64
C MET A 91 -6.89 16.36 -2.79
N ALA A 92 -7.24 17.63 -2.60
CA ALA A 92 -8.61 18.12 -2.80
C ALA A 92 -9.11 18.02 -4.24
N THR A 93 -8.21 17.89 -5.21
CA THR A 93 -8.51 17.80 -6.65
C THR A 93 -8.62 16.37 -7.18
N LEU A 94 -8.60 15.36 -6.29
CA LEU A 94 -8.68 13.96 -6.69
C LEU A 94 -9.84 13.73 -7.68
N ARG A 95 -9.54 13.10 -8.83
CA ARG A 95 -10.50 12.78 -9.91
C ARG A 95 -11.13 13.98 -10.64
N ASP A 96 -10.74 15.21 -10.33
CA ASP A 96 -11.17 16.34 -11.15
C ASP A 96 -10.64 16.19 -12.57
N ILE A 97 -11.41 16.67 -13.56
CA ILE A 97 -11.10 16.46 -14.98
C ILE A 97 -9.72 16.99 -15.40
N ASN A 98 -9.24 18.04 -14.77
CA ASN A 98 -7.94 18.65 -15.04
C ASN A 98 -6.86 18.29 -14.03
N SER A 99 -7.17 17.47 -13.02
CA SER A 99 -6.20 17.05 -12.02
C SER A 99 -5.28 15.97 -12.56
N TYR A 100 -4.04 15.97 -12.11
CA TYR A 100 -3.12 14.85 -12.34
C TYR A 100 -3.38 13.68 -11.37
N LEU A 101 -4.13 13.90 -10.27
CA LEU A 101 -4.50 12.89 -9.29
C LEU A 101 -5.79 12.16 -9.72
N GLN A 102 -5.64 11.19 -10.59
CA GLN A 102 -6.77 10.41 -11.11
C GLN A 102 -7.14 9.22 -10.20
N GLY A 103 -8.23 8.54 -10.49
CA GLY A 103 -8.76 7.44 -9.67
C GLY A 103 -7.84 6.22 -9.52
N HIS A 104 -6.85 6.10 -10.39
CA HIS A 104 -5.79 5.09 -10.37
C HIS A 104 -4.44 5.76 -10.64
N PRO A 105 -3.30 5.18 -10.18
CA PRO A 105 -1.99 5.78 -10.38
C PRO A 105 -1.64 5.95 -11.86
N ASP A 106 -1.10 7.11 -12.22
CA ASP A 106 -0.56 7.39 -13.56
C ASP A 106 0.92 7.80 -13.46
N MET A 107 1.80 6.93 -13.94
CA MET A 107 3.27 7.14 -13.88
C MET A 107 3.77 8.31 -14.73
N ASN A 108 2.96 8.74 -15.71
CA ASN A 108 3.33 9.85 -16.60
C ASN A 108 2.96 11.22 -16.03
N LYS A 109 2.02 11.26 -15.08
CA LYS A 109 1.47 12.51 -14.55
C LYS A 109 1.85 12.79 -13.09
N VAL A 110 1.94 11.74 -12.26
CA VAL A 110 2.14 11.91 -10.82
C VAL A 110 3.61 11.66 -10.45
N PRO A 111 4.31 12.66 -9.90
CA PRO A 111 5.68 12.45 -9.41
C PRO A 111 5.75 11.34 -8.35
N GLY A 112 6.72 10.44 -8.48
CA GLY A 112 6.93 9.35 -7.54
C GLY A 112 6.13 8.07 -7.83
N ILE A 113 5.27 8.05 -8.85
CA ILE A 113 4.61 6.84 -9.33
C ILE A 113 5.51 6.10 -10.32
N ASP A 114 5.77 4.82 -10.05
CA ASP A 114 6.61 3.97 -10.90
C ASP A 114 5.84 3.25 -12.00
N MET A 115 4.56 2.95 -11.78
CA MET A 115 3.73 2.23 -12.72
C MET A 115 2.26 2.66 -12.63
N SER A 116 1.65 2.88 -13.79
CA SER A 116 0.19 3.03 -13.90
C SER A 116 -0.48 1.68 -13.64
N THR A 117 -1.39 1.63 -12.67
CA THR A 117 -2.08 0.40 -12.26
C THR A 117 -3.60 0.63 -12.17
N GLY A 118 -4.36 -0.45 -12.00
CA GLY A 118 -5.84 -0.40 -11.92
C GLY A 118 -6.48 -1.73 -12.28
N SER A 119 -5.96 -2.43 -13.31
CA SER A 119 -6.32 -3.80 -13.59
C SER A 119 -5.63 -4.70 -12.57
N LEU A 120 -6.41 -5.35 -11.71
CA LEU A 120 -5.89 -6.20 -10.62
C LEU A 120 -5.05 -7.35 -11.18
N GLY A 121 -4.03 -7.75 -10.43
CA GLY A 121 -3.08 -8.80 -10.81
C GLY A 121 -1.97 -8.35 -11.76
N GLN A 122 -2.13 -7.23 -12.51
CA GLN A 122 -1.13 -6.79 -13.48
C GLN A 122 0.09 -6.11 -12.83
N GLY A 123 -0.15 -5.31 -11.77
CA GLY A 123 0.91 -4.54 -11.12
C GLY A 123 2.02 -5.41 -10.56
N VAL A 124 1.68 -6.53 -9.94
CA VAL A 124 2.68 -7.45 -9.36
C VAL A 124 3.60 -8.06 -10.42
N SER A 125 3.09 -8.32 -11.63
CA SER A 125 3.89 -8.82 -12.74
C SER A 125 4.90 -7.78 -13.23
N VAL A 126 4.47 -6.52 -13.30
CA VAL A 126 5.38 -5.41 -13.64
C VAL A 126 6.46 -5.24 -12.54
N ALA A 127 6.08 -5.35 -11.26
CA ALA A 127 7.04 -5.32 -10.16
C ALA A 127 8.10 -6.43 -10.28
N GLY A 128 7.69 -7.65 -10.68
CA GLY A 128 8.61 -8.75 -10.97
C GLY A 128 9.55 -8.43 -12.14
N GLY A 129 9.03 -7.84 -13.22
CA GLY A 129 9.83 -7.36 -14.34
C GLY A 129 10.88 -6.31 -13.91
N MET A 130 10.48 -5.32 -13.10
CA MET A 130 11.40 -4.31 -12.56
C MET A 130 12.51 -4.95 -11.70
N ALA A 131 12.14 -5.94 -10.86
CA ALA A 131 13.10 -6.65 -10.01
C ALA A 131 14.10 -7.47 -10.84
N LEU A 132 13.63 -8.09 -11.93
CA LEU A 132 14.51 -8.79 -12.86
C LEU A 132 15.45 -7.82 -13.60
N CYS A 133 14.94 -6.67 -14.08
CA CYS A 133 15.77 -5.64 -14.71
C CYS A 133 16.88 -5.17 -13.77
N ALA A 134 16.63 -4.94 -12.48
CA ALA A 134 17.69 -4.60 -11.53
C ALA A 134 18.81 -5.63 -11.53
N LYS A 135 18.48 -6.92 -11.51
CA LYS A 135 19.49 -8.00 -11.54
C LYS A 135 20.25 -8.07 -12.85
N LEU A 136 19.57 -7.90 -14.00
CA LEU A 136 20.21 -7.90 -15.32
C LEU A 136 21.16 -6.71 -15.50
N ASP A 137 20.79 -5.55 -14.96
CA ASP A 137 21.57 -4.32 -15.03
C ASP A 137 22.63 -4.20 -13.92
N ASN A 138 22.75 -5.23 -13.04
CA ASN A 138 23.62 -5.22 -11.85
C ASN A 138 23.38 -3.99 -10.95
N LYS A 139 22.09 -3.69 -10.70
CA LYS A 139 21.63 -2.61 -9.82
C LYS A 139 21.14 -3.17 -8.48
N ASP A 140 21.38 -2.40 -7.41
CA ASP A 140 21.06 -2.83 -6.05
C ASP A 140 19.65 -2.41 -5.57
N TYR A 141 18.87 -1.68 -6.40
CA TYR A 141 17.55 -1.24 -5.98
C TYR A 141 16.59 -2.42 -5.73
N ARG A 142 15.73 -2.20 -4.79
CA ARG A 142 14.67 -3.15 -4.42
C ARG A 142 13.34 -2.72 -5.03
N VAL A 143 12.44 -3.69 -5.16
CA VAL A 143 11.09 -3.47 -5.66
C VAL A 143 10.10 -3.93 -4.60
N TYR A 144 9.16 -3.07 -4.29
CA TYR A 144 8.07 -3.31 -3.35
C TYR A 144 6.73 -3.23 -4.08
N SER A 145 5.79 -4.10 -3.74
CA SER A 145 4.44 -4.06 -4.29
C SER A 145 3.39 -4.36 -3.22
N VAL A 146 2.24 -3.68 -3.26
CA VAL A 146 1.11 -3.95 -2.38
C VAL A 146 -0.06 -4.49 -3.19
N LEU A 147 -0.55 -5.67 -2.77
CA LEU A 147 -1.69 -6.37 -3.35
C LEU A 147 -2.86 -6.39 -2.36
N GLY A 148 -4.08 -6.52 -2.87
CA GLY A 148 -5.24 -6.89 -2.05
C GLY A 148 -5.40 -8.40 -1.93
N ASP A 149 -6.09 -8.86 -0.89
CA ASP A 149 -6.43 -10.27 -0.72
C ASP A 149 -7.40 -10.76 -1.80
N GLY A 150 -8.42 -9.95 -2.17
CA GLY A 150 -9.30 -10.27 -3.30
C GLY A 150 -8.59 -10.21 -4.66
N GLU A 151 -7.50 -9.43 -4.78
CA GLU A 151 -6.67 -9.42 -5.98
C GLU A 151 -5.98 -10.77 -6.24
N LEU A 152 -5.77 -11.57 -5.20
CA LEU A 152 -5.18 -12.91 -5.32
C LEU A 152 -6.08 -13.91 -6.04
N GLU A 153 -7.31 -13.55 -6.38
CA GLU A 153 -8.20 -14.35 -7.23
C GLU A 153 -7.85 -14.25 -8.71
N GLU A 154 -7.05 -13.24 -9.09
CA GLU A 154 -6.55 -13.10 -10.47
C GLU A 154 -5.46 -14.13 -10.78
N GLY A 155 -5.61 -14.86 -11.89
CA GLY A 155 -4.63 -15.88 -12.33
C GLY A 155 -3.23 -15.31 -12.54
N GLN A 156 -3.13 -14.06 -13.00
CA GLN A 156 -1.89 -13.34 -13.24
C GLN A 156 -0.99 -13.25 -11.99
N VAL A 157 -1.58 -13.16 -10.79
CA VAL A 157 -0.81 -13.16 -9.52
C VAL A 157 -0.05 -14.48 -9.37
N TRP A 158 -0.67 -15.61 -9.71
CA TRP A 158 -0.05 -16.92 -9.56
C TRP A 158 0.97 -17.22 -10.66
N GLU A 159 0.78 -16.67 -11.85
CA GLU A 159 1.81 -16.68 -12.90
C GLU A 159 3.08 -15.95 -12.43
N GLN A 160 2.91 -14.76 -11.82
CA GLN A 160 4.01 -14.03 -11.20
C GLN A 160 4.60 -14.79 -10.00
N ALA A 161 3.76 -15.49 -9.23
CA ALA A 161 4.22 -16.29 -8.10
C ALA A 161 5.15 -17.45 -8.51
N MET A 162 4.98 -17.99 -9.71
CA MET A 162 5.94 -18.95 -10.31
C MET A 162 7.20 -18.27 -10.86
N PHE A 163 7.03 -17.11 -11.50
CA PHE A 163 8.11 -16.37 -12.15
C PHE A 163 9.18 -15.90 -11.16
N ALA A 164 8.77 -15.28 -10.06
CA ALA A 164 9.71 -14.62 -9.17
C ALA A 164 10.70 -15.56 -8.47
N PRO A 165 10.33 -16.74 -7.95
CA PRO A 165 11.28 -17.70 -7.40
C PRO A 165 12.16 -18.35 -8.48
N HIS A 166 11.62 -18.58 -9.69
CA HIS A 166 12.39 -19.12 -10.81
C HIS A 166 13.63 -18.27 -11.11
N TYR A 167 13.44 -16.94 -11.14
CA TYR A 167 14.52 -15.97 -11.34
C TYR A 167 15.21 -15.51 -10.05
N LYS A 168 14.88 -16.13 -8.91
CA LYS A 168 15.47 -15.83 -7.59
C LYS A 168 15.46 -14.34 -7.27
N LEU A 169 14.28 -13.69 -7.44
CA LEU A 169 14.12 -12.26 -7.27
C LEU A 169 14.09 -11.86 -5.78
N ASP A 170 15.21 -12.01 -5.08
CA ASP A 170 15.36 -11.67 -3.66
C ASP A 170 15.37 -10.16 -3.37
N ASN A 171 15.34 -9.35 -4.42
CA ASN A 171 15.10 -7.92 -4.39
C ASN A 171 13.61 -7.53 -4.56
N LEU A 172 12.70 -8.51 -4.70
CA LEU A 172 11.26 -8.31 -4.74
C LEU A 172 10.62 -8.67 -3.39
N THR A 173 9.89 -7.72 -2.82
CA THR A 173 9.03 -7.94 -1.65
C THR A 173 7.61 -7.51 -1.99
N ILE A 174 6.64 -8.42 -1.84
CA ILE A 174 5.22 -8.10 -1.96
C ILE A 174 4.56 -8.08 -0.59
N PHE A 175 3.59 -7.21 -0.42
CA PHE A 175 2.74 -7.10 0.77
C PHE A 175 1.32 -7.42 0.37
N VAL A 176 0.69 -8.37 1.02
CA VAL A 176 -0.72 -8.70 0.83
C VAL A 176 -1.53 -8.03 1.95
N ASP A 177 -2.36 -7.06 1.59
CA ASP A 177 -3.33 -6.44 2.49
C ASP A 177 -4.47 -7.42 2.75
N PHE A 178 -4.26 -8.32 3.72
CA PHE A 178 -5.23 -9.36 4.07
C PHE A 178 -6.22 -8.80 5.10
N ASN A 179 -7.21 -8.05 4.60
CA ASN A 179 -8.27 -7.45 5.41
C ASN A 179 -9.55 -8.29 5.48
N GLY A 180 -9.62 -9.39 4.75
CA GLY A 180 -10.73 -10.36 4.80
C GLY A 180 -12.01 -9.91 4.09
N LEU A 181 -12.00 -8.77 3.39
CA LEU A 181 -13.18 -8.20 2.75
C LEU A 181 -12.90 -7.79 1.31
N GLN A 182 -13.74 -8.19 0.39
CA GLN A 182 -13.80 -7.63 -0.96
C GLN A 182 -15.11 -6.85 -1.17
N ILE A 183 -15.45 -6.50 -2.41
CA ILE A 183 -16.60 -5.62 -2.74
C ILE A 183 -17.89 -6.12 -2.12
N ASP A 184 -18.18 -7.42 -2.24
CA ASP A 184 -19.47 -8.03 -1.93
C ASP A 184 -19.55 -8.61 -0.50
N GLY A 185 -18.46 -8.52 0.30
CA GLY A 185 -18.45 -8.97 1.68
C GLY A 185 -17.21 -9.75 2.10
N ASP A 186 -17.43 -10.71 3.00
CA ASP A 186 -16.38 -11.60 3.52
C ASP A 186 -15.75 -12.41 2.38
N ILE A 187 -14.43 -12.30 2.25
CA ILE A 187 -13.67 -12.91 1.15
C ILE A 187 -13.81 -14.44 1.14
N THR A 188 -13.98 -15.07 2.30
CA THR A 188 -14.15 -16.53 2.38
C THR A 188 -15.50 -17.01 1.86
N LYS A 189 -16.47 -16.10 1.73
CA LYS A 189 -17.81 -16.37 1.21
C LYS A 189 -17.97 -15.96 -0.25
N VAL A 190 -17.23 -14.95 -0.70
CA VAL A 190 -17.28 -14.49 -2.10
C VAL A 190 -16.42 -15.39 -2.97
N MET A 191 -15.11 -15.42 -2.74
CA MET A 191 -14.16 -16.35 -3.35
C MET A 191 -12.95 -16.50 -2.43
N ASN A 192 -12.80 -17.65 -1.82
CA ASN A 192 -11.81 -17.85 -0.75
C ASN A 192 -10.37 -18.05 -1.26
N PRO A 193 -9.45 -17.10 -1.10
CA PRO A 193 -8.06 -17.24 -1.51
C PRO A 193 -7.20 -18.00 -0.49
N THR A 194 -7.72 -18.33 0.70
CA THR A 194 -6.94 -18.99 1.76
C THR A 194 -6.63 -20.48 1.47
N PRO A 195 -5.57 -21.03 2.04
CA PRO A 195 -4.55 -20.38 2.86
C PRO A 195 -3.51 -19.64 2.01
N ILE A 196 -3.42 -18.34 2.16
CA ILE A 196 -2.58 -17.46 1.31
C ILE A 196 -1.09 -17.75 1.54
N ASP A 197 -0.67 -17.85 2.79
CA ASP A 197 0.70 -18.14 3.21
C ASP A 197 1.21 -19.45 2.59
N LYS A 198 0.42 -20.52 2.69
CA LYS A 198 0.78 -21.85 2.17
C LYS A 198 0.88 -21.89 0.64
N LYS A 199 0.07 -21.10 -0.05
CA LYS A 199 0.13 -20.98 -1.50
C LYS A 199 1.46 -20.34 -1.94
N PHE A 200 1.87 -19.21 -1.35
CA PHE A 200 3.16 -18.60 -1.67
C PHE A 200 4.34 -19.48 -1.25
N GLU A 201 4.28 -20.16 -0.09
CA GLU A 201 5.29 -21.13 0.33
C GLU A 201 5.46 -22.25 -0.72
N ALA A 202 4.34 -22.80 -1.24
CA ALA A 202 4.35 -23.85 -2.25
C ALA A 202 4.98 -23.41 -3.58
N PHE A 203 4.85 -22.12 -3.94
CA PHE A 203 5.55 -21.52 -5.07
C PHE A 203 7.04 -21.24 -4.80
N GLY A 204 7.54 -21.44 -3.59
CA GLY A 204 8.95 -21.26 -3.25
C GLY A 204 9.33 -19.86 -2.71
N TRP A 205 8.35 -19.04 -2.33
CA TRP A 205 8.59 -17.76 -1.69
C TRP A 205 9.03 -17.91 -0.23
N ASN A 206 9.79 -16.94 0.26
CA ASN A 206 9.89 -16.67 1.68
C ASN A 206 8.60 -15.99 2.14
N VAL A 207 7.93 -16.51 3.17
CA VAL A 207 6.64 -15.99 3.64
C VAL A 207 6.75 -15.50 5.07
N ILE A 208 6.25 -14.30 5.32
CA ILE A 208 6.19 -13.67 6.64
C ILE A 208 4.74 -13.25 6.89
N VAL A 209 4.19 -13.62 8.04
CA VAL A 209 2.86 -13.17 8.47
C VAL A 209 3.04 -12.15 9.59
N THR A 210 2.42 -10.96 9.45
CA THR A 210 2.58 -9.87 10.41
C THR A 210 1.28 -9.10 10.61
N ASP A 211 1.24 -8.25 11.66
CA ASP A 211 0.19 -7.25 11.85
C ASP A 211 0.48 -6.03 10.95
N ALA A 212 -0.50 -5.60 10.16
CA ALA A 212 -0.39 -4.44 9.27
C ALA A 212 -0.30 -3.10 10.02
N HIS A 213 -0.68 -3.06 11.29
CA HIS A 213 -0.85 -1.84 12.07
C HIS A 213 0.17 -1.71 13.21
N ASP A 214 1.13 -2.63 13.30
CA ASP A 214 2.28 -2.59 14.17
C ASP A 214 3.53 -2.22 13.37
N PHE A 215 4.03 -0.99 13.53
CA PHE A 215 5.20 -0.50 12.79
C PHE A 215 6.49 -1.24 13.14
N GLU A 216 6.64 -1.72 14.36
CA GLU A 216 7.83 -2.50 14.75
C GLU A 216 7.80 -3.87 14.07
N ALA A 217 6.65 -4.55 14.08
CA ALA A 217 6.46 -5.84 13.40
C ALA A 217 6.58 -5.73 11.88
N LEU A 218 6.02 -4.66 11.26
CA LEU A 218 6.18 -4.39 9.83
C LEU A 218 7.64 -4.13 9.45
N TYR A 219 8.35 -3.34 10.25
CA TYR A 219 9.77 -3.06 10.02
C TYR A 219 10.61 -4.32 10.11
N ASP A 220 10.39 -5.15 11.12
CA ASP A 220 11.10 -6.42 11.30
C ASP A 220 10.83 -7.38 10.13
N ALA A 221 9.58 -7.39 9.61
CA ALA A 221 9.23 -8.16 8.41
C ALA A 221 10.00 -7.67 7.17
N VAL A 222 10.17 -6.36 7.00
CA VAL A 222 10.95 -5.79 5.90
C VAL A 222 12.43 -6.13 6.03
N GLU A 223 13.02 -6.02 7.22
CA GLU A 223 14.42 -6.36 7.45
C GLU A 223 14.68 -7.87 7.23
N ALA A 224 13.75 -8.73 7.66
CA ALA A 224 13.81 -10.15 7.38
C ALA A 224 13.71 -10.45 5.87
N ALA A 225 12.86 -9.71 5.13
CA ALA A 225 12.76 -9.79 3.68
C ALA A 225 14.06 -9.36 2.98
N LYS A 226 14.71 -8.29 3.45
CA LYS A 226 16.01 -7.84 2.92
C LYS A 226 17.14 -8.85 3.19
N ALA A 227 17.08 -9.52 4.32
CA ALA A 227 18.07 -10.55 4.70
C ALA A 227 17.91 -11.87 3.93
N CYS A 228 16.70 -12.18 3.44
CA CYS A 228 16.45 -13.39 2.67
C CYS A 228 17.14 -13.28 1.30
N LYS A 229 17.95 -14.31 0.94
CA LYS A 229 18.66 -14.37 -0.33
C LYS A 229 18.17 -15.52 -1.19
N GLY A 230 18.16 -15.29 -2.50
CA GLY A 230 17.79 -16.28 -3.51
C GLY A 230 16.29 -16.57 -3.60
N LYS A 231 15.44 -15.86 -2.85
CA LYS A 231 13.98 -16.02 -2.89
C LYS A 231 13.28 -14.66 -2.77
N PRO A 232 12.20 -14.40 -3.51
CA PRO A 232 11.32 -13.28 -3.24
C PRO A 232 10.59 -13.46 -1.90
N THR A 233 10.12 -12.37 -1.30
CA THR A 233 9.39 -12.42 -0.03
C THR A 233 7.95 -11.94 -0.22
N ALA A 234 6.99 -12.72 0.33
CA ALA A 234 5.60 -12.34 0.48
C ALA A 234 5.31 -12.07 1.98
N VAL A 235 4.96 -10.83 2.28
CA VAL A 235 4.53 -10.40 3.62
C VAL A 235 3.00 -10.38 3.64
N ILE A 236 2.39 -11.31 4.38
CA ILE A 236 0.94 -11.40 4.54
C ILE A 236 0.57 -10.55 5.76
N MET A 237 -0.03 -9.42 5.50
CA MET A 237 -0.37 -8.43 6.52
C MET A 237 -1.81 -8.63 6.98
N LYS A 238 -2.02 -9.03 8.23
CA LYS A 238 -3.34 -9.01 8.85
C LYS A 238 -3.74 -7.56 9.10
N SER A 239 -4.72 -7.07 8.36
CA SER A 239 -5.11 -5.67 8.36
C SER A 239 -6.60 -5.47 8.62
N VAL A 240 -6.97 -4.24 8.94
CA VAL A 240 -8.36 -3.81 9.17
C VAL A 240 -8.75 -2.86 8.05
N LYS A 241 -9.73 -3.26 7.21
CA LYS A 241 -10.33 -2.38 6.20
C LYS A 241 -10.98 -1.19 6.90
N GLY A 242 -10.69 0.04 6.46
CA GLY A 242 -11.25 1.23 7.09
C GLY A 242 -10.55 1.68 8.38
N LYS A 243 -9.32 1.24 8.61
CA LYS A 243 -8.53 1.45 9.84
C LYS A 243 -8.57 2.88 10.38
N ASN A 244 -8.81 3.02 11.69
CA ASN A 244 -8.88 4.25 12.48
C ASN A 244 -10.07 5.17 12.17
N VAL A 245 -11.10 4.65 11.48
CA VAL A 245 -12.39 5.30 11.31
C VAL A 245 -13.49 4.35 11.77
N SER A 246 -14.08 4.62 12.92
CA SER A 246 -14.91 3.67 13.68
C SER A 246 -16.05 3.04 12.87
N PHE A 247 -16.74 3.84 12.04
CA PHE A 247 -17.87 3.38 11.22
C PHE A 247 -17.43 2.78 9.87
N MET A 248 -16.13 2.78 9.55
CA MET A 248 -15.56 2.17 8.34
C MET A 248 -14.85 0.85 8.63
N GLU A 249 -14.38 0.63 9.87
CA GLU A 249 -13.62 -0.56 10.23
C GLU A 249 -14.44 -1.83 9.99
N ASN A 250 -13.87 -2.78 9.23
CA ASN A 250 -14.47 -4.07 8.89
C ASN A 250 -15.82 -4.00 8.16
N GLU A 251 -16.09 -2.90 7.46
CA GLU A 251 -17.31 -2.69 6.72
C GLU A 251 -17.09 -2.71 5.20
N ALA A 252 -17.59 -3.74 4.52
CA ALA A 252 -17.40 -3.96 3.07
C ALA A 252 -17.94 -2.81 2.23
N LYS A 253 -19.03 -2.15 2.64
CA LYS A 253 -19.66 -1.02 1.93
C LYS A 253 -18.71 0.13 1.63
N TRP A 254 -17.64 0.30 2.43
CA TRP A 254 -16.63 1.33 2.25
C TRP A 254 -15.54 0.94 1.23
N HIS A 255 -15.74 -0.16 0.52
CA HIS A 255 -14.83 -0.50 -0.57
C HIS A 255 -14.77 0.60 -1.63
N GLY A 256 -15.92 1.07 -2.10
CA GLY A 256 -16.01 2.05 -3.20
C GLY A 256 -16.97 3.21 -2.95
N SER A 257 -17.35 3.48 -1.70
CA SER A 257 -18.31 4.54 -1.34
C SER A 257 -17.59 5.74 -0.72
N ALA A 258 -17.89 6.95 -1.21
CA ALA A 258 -17.43 8.18 -0.59
C ALA A 258 -18.27 8.51 0.66
N PRO A 259 -17.69 9.06 1.74
CA PRO A 259 -18.43 9.54 2.89
C PRO A 259 -19.25 10.80 2.52
N ASN A 260 -20.39 10.98 3.18
CA ASN A 260 -21.08 12.26 3.18
C ASN A 260 -20.38 13.27 4.12
N GLU A 261 -20.87 14.51 4.21
CA GLU A 261 -20.24 15.56 5.00
C GLU A 261 -20.16 15.23 6.50
N GLU A 262 -21.22 14.69 7.07
CA GLU A 262 -21.25 14.29 8.48
C GLU A 262 -20.24 13.18 8.78
N GLN A 263 -20.22 12.16 7.94
CA GLN A 263 -19.28 11.04 8.01
C GLN A 263 -17.83 11.47 7.81
N TYR A 264 -17.58 12.36 6.84
CA TYR A 264 -16.26 12.93 6.61
C TYR A 264 -15.79 13.71 7.85
N ASN A 265 -16.63 14.61 8.37
CA ASN A 265 -16.29 15.40 9.56
C ASN A 265 -16.07 14.52 10.80
N GLN A 266 -16.83 13.42 10.95
CA GLN A 266 -16.59 12.45 12.02
C GLN A 266 -15.23 11.76 11.84
N ALA A 267 -14.95 11.24 10.65
CA ALA A 267 -13.68 10.55 10.37
C ALA A 267 -12.45 11.44 10.61
N ILE A 268 -12.52 12.71 10.20
CA ILE A 268 -11.45 13.67 10.43
C ILE A 268 -11.24 13.92 11.92
N ARG A 269 -12.32 14.08 12.71
CA ARG A 269 -12.22 14.23 14.18
C ARG A 269 -11.57 13.01 14.85
N GLU A 270 -11.95 11.79 14.42
CA GLU A 270 -11.39 10.56 14.97
C GLU A 270 -9.88 10.46 14.67
N LEU A 271 -9.46 10.77 13.44
CA LEU A 271 -8.05 10.76 13.05
C LEU A 271 -7.25 11.87 13.74
N ASP A 272 -7.81 13.07 13.91
CA ASP A 272 -7.17 14.16 14.66
C ASP A 272 -7.00 13.81 16.13
N ALA A 273 -8.00 13.19 16.74
CA ALA A 273 -7.91 12.71 18.13
C ALA A 273 -6.81 11.66 18.27
N LYS A 274 -6.69 10.74 17.28
CA LYS A 274 -5.62 9.73 17.29
C LYS A 274 -4.23 10.33 17.10
N ILE A 275 -4.09 11.33 16.24
CA ILE A 275 -2.83 12.07 16.08
C ILE A 275 -2.45 12.76 17.41
N ALA A 276 -3.38 13.47 18.05
CA ALA A 276 -3.12 14.14 19.31
C ALA A 276 -2.74 13.18 20.46
N GLU A 277 -3.38 12.01 20.53
CA GLU A 277 -3.02 10.92 21.46
C GLU A 277 -1.57 10.48 21.26
N LEU A 278 -1.18 10.24 19.99
CA LEU A 278 0.16 9.78 19.63
C LEU A 278 1.23 10.88 19.88
N GLU A 279 0.91 12.14 19.60
CA GLU A 279 1.81 13.29 19.87
C GLU A 279 2.04 13.46 21.37
N ALA A 280 1.02 13.23 22.20
CA ALA A 280 1.16 13.29 23.65
C ALA A 280 2.00 12.12 24.23
N ALA A 281 2.22 11.06 23.47
CA ALA A 281 3.01 9.90 23.86
C ALA A 281 4.49 9.97 23.42
N LEU A 282 4.89 11.00 22.64
CA LEU A 282 6.27 11.24 22.17
C LEU A 282 7.10 12.00 23.21
#